data_e4cc4023563afbcaf18fda52e75d8695
#
_entry.id   e4cc4023563afbcaf18fda52e75d8695
#
_cell.length_a   1.000
_cell.length_b   1.000
_cell.length_c   1.000
_cell.angle_alpha   90.00
_cell.angle_beta   90.00
_cell.angle_gamma   90.00
#
_symmetry.space_group_name_H-M   'P 1'
#
loop_
_entity.id
_entity.type
_entity.pdbx_description
1 polymer ?
#
loop_
_entity_poly.entity_id
_entity_poly.type
_entity_poly.pdbx_seq_one_letter_code
_entity_poly.pdbx_strand_id
1 'polypeptide(L)'
;MRFEDVAEILRVVGRAIALGCRDHYDAGQRAAVFASYASVLFVEALGPYEAVVAELEGRIVAYAQLDAATSRLRALFVDAECQGRGVGRALLADVEGRASRRGCARLHGAMSLNAVAFYARAGFRALGGEERLMSASEGVHISVVRMEKRLRA
;
A
#
# COMPACT_ATOMS: atom_id res chain seq x y z
N MET A 1 8.45 3.62 12.29
CA MET A 1 9.13 4.30 11.16
C MET A 1 9.88 5.48 11.75
N ARG A 2 11.14 5.66 11.39
CA ARG A 2 11.97 6.79 11.76
C ARG A 2 12.10 7.71 10.55
N PHE A 3 12.45 8.98 10.75
CA PHE A 3 12.62 9.92 9.63
C PHE A 3 13.72 9.46 8.65
N GLU A 4 14.76 8.83 9.16
CA GLU A 4 15.85 8.23 8.38
C GLU A 4 15.41 7.09 7.46
N ASP A 5 14.27 6.43 7.76
CA ASP A 5 13.72 5.34 6.94
C ASP A 5 13.02 5.87 5.66
N VAL A 6 12.69 7.17 5.60
CA VAL A 6 11.89 7.75 4.51
C VAL A 6 12.55 7.56 3.14
N ALA A 7 13.86 7.75 3.04
CA ALA A 7 14.56 7.59 1.78
C ALA A 7 14.52 6.13 1.27
N GLU A 8 14.67 5.15 2.16
CA GLU A 8 14.55 3.74 1.80
C GLU A 8 13.11 3.36 1.44
N ILE A 9 12.12 3.89 2.16
CA ILE A 9 10.71 3.68 1.84
C ILE A 9 10.38 4.24 0.46
N LEU A 10 10.82 5.46 0.14
CA LEU A 10 10.64 6.05 -1.20
C LEU A 10 11.29 5.20 -2.29
N ARG A 11 12.45 4.63 -2.05
CA ARG A 11 13.09 3.68 -2.97
C ARG A 11 12.21 2.45 -3.19
N VAL A 12 11.69 1.84 -2.13
CA VAL A 12 10.79 0.66 -2.21
C VAL A 12 9.52 1.01 -2.99
N VAL A 13 8.86 2.11 -2.64
CA VAL A 13 7.64 2.59 -3.32
C VAL A 13 7.90 2.85 -4.79
N GLY A 14 8.99 3.57 -5.12
CA GLY A 14 9.36 3.89 -6.50
C GLY A 14 9.59 2.63 -7.35
N ARG A 15 10.34 1.65 -6.82
CA ARG A 15 10.60 0.38 -7.53
C ARG A 15 9.35 -0.47 -7.68
N ALA A 16 8.51 -0.54 -6.65
CA ALA A 16 7.26 -1.27 -6.70
C ALA A 16 6.32 -0.70 -7.77
N ILE A 17 6.20 0.63 -7.86
CA ILE A 17 5.37 1.29 -8.87
C ILE A 17 5.98 1.16 -10.27
N ALA A 18 7.27 1.45 -10.43
CA ALA A 18 7.92 1.45 -11.74
C ALA A 18 7.88 0.07 -12.42
N LEU A 19 8.08 -1.00 -11.66
CA LEU A 19 8.18 -2.36 -12.18
C LEU A 19 6.88 -3.16 -11.99
N GLY A 20 6.26 -3.08 -10.81
CA GLY A 20 5.06 -3.87 -10.51
C GLY A 20 3.79 -3.37 -11.17
N CYS A 21 3.72 -2.09 -11.51
CA CYS A 21 2.52 -1.47 -12.09
C CYS A 21 2.57 -1.28 -13.61
N ARG A 22 3.68 -1.60 -14.26
CA ARG A 22 3.94 -1.25 -15.67
C ARG A 22 2.93 -1.84 -16.67
N ASP A 23 2.36 -3.00 -16.35
CA ASP A 23 1.43 -3.69 -17.25
C ASP A 23 -0.02 -3.18 -17.11
N HIS A 24 -0.30 -2.33 -16.12
CA HIS A 24 -1.64 -1.82 -15.81
C HIS A 24 -1.74 -0.30 -15.90
N TYR A 25 -0.62 0.41 -15.79
CA TYR A 25 -0.57 1.87 -15.79
C TYR A 25 0.53 2.39 -16.71
N ASP A 26 0.23 3.44 -17.45
CA ASP A 26 1.22 4.12 -18.29
C ASP A 26 2.28 4.88 -17.46
N ALA A 27 3.28 5.44 -18.11
CA ALA A 27 4.38 6.12 -17.43
C ALA A 27 3.91 7.36 -16.66
N GLY A 28 2.96 8.12 -17.21
CA GLY A 28 2.40 9.31 -16.57
C GLY A 28 1.59 8.94 -15.32
N GLN A 29 0.78 7.90 -15.41
CA GLN A 29 0.03 7.38 -14.27
C GLN A 29 0.94 6.89 -13.15
N ARG A 30 2.01 6.15 -13.49
CA ARG A 30 2.98 5.69 -12.48
C ARG A 30 3.72 6.85 -11.82
N ALA A 31 4.10 7.87 -12.59
CA ALA A 31 4.74 9.07 -12.06
C ALA A 31 3.80 9.83 -11.10
N ALA A 32 2.53 10.00 -11.47
CA ALA A 32 1.53 10.65 -10.63
C ALA A 32 1.26 9.89 -9.32
N VAL A 33 1.17 8.55 -9.38
CA VAL A 33 1.04 7.71 -8.17
C VAL A 33 2.26 7.87 -7.27
N PHE A 34 3.47 7.79 -7.83
CA PHE A 34 4.69 7.96 -7.06
C PHE A 34 4.75 9.35 -6.41
N ALA A 35 4.48 10.42 -7.15
CA ALA A 35 4.47 11.79 -6.63
C ALA A 35 3.47 11.96 -5.47
N SER A 36 2.28 11.36 -5.57
CA SER A 36 1.29 11.37 -4.49
C SER A 36 1.82 10.72 -3.22
N TYR A 37 2.48 9.56 -3.32
CA TYR A 37 3.08 8.89 -2.16
C TYR A 37 4.31 9.62 -1.63
N ALA A 38 5.16 10.18 -2.49
CA ALA A 38 6.32 10.95 -2.07
C ALA A 38 5.93 12.19 -1.26
N SER A 39 4.88 12.90 -1.67
CA SER A 39 4.35 14.06 -0.95
C SER A 39 3.78 13.66 0.41
N VAL A 40 3.02 12.58 0.44
CA VAL A 40 2.35 12.07 1.63
C VAL A 40 3.37 11.52 2.64
N LEU A 41 4.35 10.74 2.20
CA LEU A 41 5.37 10.17 3.08
C LEU A 41 6.17 11.24 3.81
N PHE A 42 6.42 12.39 3.18
CA PHE A 42 7.13 13.49 3.79
C PHE A 42 6.32 14.19 4.90
N VAL A 43 5.00 14.31 4.71
CA VAL A 43 4.09 14.93 5.68
C VAL A 43 3.70 13.93 6.77
N GLU A 44 3.54 12.66 6.45
CA GLU A 44 3.00 11.62 7.33
C GLU A 44 4.06 10.88 8.16
N ALA A 45 5.36 11.10 7.91
CA ALA A 45 6.41 10.74 8.87
C ALA A 45 6.13 11.36 10.27
N LEU A 46 5.24 12.35 10.32
CA LEU A 46 4.82 13.10 11.49
C LEU A 46 3.32 12.92 11.82
N GLY A 47 2.59 12.07 11.10
CA GLY A 47 1.12 12.03 11.13
C GLY A 47 0.52 10.89 11.95
N PRO A 48 -0.82 10.83 12.01
CA PRO A 48 -1.59 9.92 12.88
C PRO A 48 -1.66 8.47 12.38
N TYR A 49 -1.00 8.15 11.26
CA TYR A 49 -1.09 6.83 10.64
C TYR A 49 0.02 5.90 11.15
N GLU A 50 -0.32 4.62 11.24
CA GLU A 50 0.63 3.59 11.65
C GLU A 50 1.40 3.07 10.43
N ALA A 51 2.68 3.42 10.35
CA ALA A 51 3.58 2.95 9.31
C ALA A 51 4.30 1.68 9.79
N VAL A 52 4.33 0.67 8.92
CA VAL A 52 4.96 -0.62 9.15
C VAL A 52 5.93 -0.91 8.03
N VAL A 53 7.13 -1.36 8.37
CA VAL A 53 8.14 -1.78 7.40
C VAL A 53 8.49 -3.25 7.60
N ALA A 54 8.87 -3.92 6.52
CA ALA A 54 9.54 -5.21 6.59
C ALA A 54 11.01 -5.01 6.21
N GLU A 55 11.88 -5.57 7.02
CA GLU A 55 13.33 -5.56 6.80
C GLU A 55 13.83 -6.95 6.43
N LEU A 56 14.77 -7.00 5.52
CA LEU A 56 15.52 -8.20 5.15
C LEU A 56 17.00 -7.84 5.09
N GLU A 57 17.83 -8.54 5.87
CA GLU A 57 19.27 -8.30 5.94
C GLU A 57 19.62 -6.82 6.23
N GLY A 58 18.86 -6.19 7.14
CA GLY A 58 19.08 -4.79 7.55
C GLY A 58 18.64 -3.74 6.55
N ARG A 59 17.89 -4.11 5.49
CA ARG A 59 17.35 -3.19 4.49
C ARG A 59 15.83 -3.22 4.49
N ILE A 60 15.19 -2.08 4.38
CA ILE A 60 13.74 -2.00 4.18
C ILE A 60 13.41 -2.53 2.79
N VAL A 61 12.56 -3.56 2.73
CA VAL A 61 12.12 -4.21 1.48
C VAL A 61 10.62 -4.11 1.26
N ALA A 62 9.86 -3.68 2.26
CA ALA A 62 8.43 -3.43 2.10
C ALA A 62 7.94 -2.36 3.09
N TYR A 63 6.85 -1.70 2.71
CA TYR A 63 6.22 -0.64 3.48
C TYR A 63 4.70 -0.78 3.40
N ALA A 64 4.04 -0.58 4.53
CA ALA A 64 2.59 -0.48 4.61
C ALA A 64 2.17 0.67 5.54
N GLN A 65 0.96 1.19 5.33
CA GLN A 65 0.38 2.24 6.14
C GLN A 65 -1.07 1.92 6.49
N LEU A 66 -1.36 1.97 7.79
CA LEU A 66 -2.68 1.75 8.38
C LEU A 66 -3.23 3.04 8.96
N ASP A 67 -4.43 3.40 8.53
CA ASP A 67 -5.29 4.34 9.23
C ASP A 67 -6.29 3.54 10.08
N ALA A 68 -5.98 3.38 11.34
CA ALA A 68 -6.82 2.60 12.25
C ALA A 68 -8.14 3.33 12.59
N ALA A 69 -8.18 4.66 12.54
CA ALA A 69 -9.38 5.43 12.83
C ALA A 69 -10.48 5.20 11.80
N THR A 70 -10.11 5.00 10.53
CA THR A 70 -11.03 4.70 9.42
C THR A 70 -11.00 3.24 8.99
N SER A 71 -10.20 2.39 9.62
CA SER A 71 -9.97 0.99 9.24
C SER A 71 -9.44 0.83 7.81
N ARG A 72 -8.62 1.77 7.36
CA ARG A 72 -8.15 1.83 5.98
C ARG A 72 -6.69 1.39 5.84
N LEU A 73 -6.45 0.42 4.97
CA LEU A 73 -5.13 0.15 4.42
C LEU A 73 -4.84 1.20 3.34
N ARG A 74 -3.92 2.12 3.63
CA ARG A 74 -3.58 3.26 2.76
C ARG A 74 -2.52 2.92 1.74
N ALA A 75 -1.56 2.07 2.14
CA ALA A 75 -0.45 1.64 1.31
C ALA A 75 0.01 0.24 1.68
N LEU A 76 0.48 -0.52 0.70
CA LEU A 76 1.30 -1.70 0.86
C LEU A 76 2.15 -1.87 -0.40
N PHE A 77 3.45 -1.72 -0.24
CA PHE A 77 4.43 -1.83 -1.31
C PHE A 77 5.51 -2.82 -0.92
N VAL A 78 5.93 -3.64 -1.88
CA VAL A 78 7.05 -4.58 -1.74
C VAL A 78 8.05 -4.28 -2.85
N ASP A 79 9.32 -4.16 -2.50
CA ASP A 79 10.40 -4.01 -3.49
C ASP A 79 10.28 -5.10 -4.56
N ALA A 80 10.40 -4.70 -5.82
CA ALA A 80 10.20 -5.58 -6.96
C ALA A 80 11.08 -6.85 -6.91
N GLU A 81 12.30 -6.75 -6.37
CA GLU A 81 13.21 -7.90 -6.21
C GLU A 81 12.80 -8.86 -5.09
N CYS A 82 11.93 -8.41 -4.18
CA CYS A 82 11.44 -9.19 -3.04
C CYS A 82 10.01 -9.72 -3.24
N GLN A 83 9.38 -9.40 -4.38
CA GLN A 83 8.05 -9.94 -4.72
C GLN A 83 8.11 -11.46 -4.94
N GLY A 84 6.98 -12.14 -4.70
CA GLY A 84 6.89 -13.60 -4.82
C GLY A 84 7.54 -14.39 -3.68
N ARG A 85 8.23 -13.73 -2.74
CA ARG A 85 8.95 -14.34 -1.62
C ARG A 85 8.15 -14.37 -0.30
N GLY A 86 6.85 -14.06 -0.34
CA GLY A 86 5.98 -14.04 0.84
C GLY A 86 6.04 -12.75 1.67
N VAL A 87 6.92 -11.80 1.38
CA VAL A 87 7.10 -10.54 2.14
C VAL A 87 5.79 -9.76 2.25
N GLY A 88 5.09 -9.56 1.12
CA GLY A 88 3.83 -8.83 1.12
C GLY A 88 2.74 -9.49 1.95
N ARG A 89 2.69 -10.83 1.95
CA ARG A 89 1.74 -11.60 2.77
C ARG A 89 2.05 -11.47 4.26
N ALA A 90 3.31 -11.55 4.64
CA ALA A 90 3.75 -11.39 6.03
C ALA A 90 3.45 -9.97 6.53
N LEU A 91 3.77 -8.95 5.73
CA LEU A 91 3.49 -7.55 6.07
C LEU A 91 1.98 -7.29 6.21
N LEU A 92 1.17 -7.82 5.30
CA LEU A 92 -0.29 -7.68 5.37
C LEU A 92 -0.84 -8.35 6.63
N ALA A 93 -0.36 -9.54 6.99
CA ALA A 93 -0.78 -10.23 8.21
C ALA A 93 -0.44 -9.43 9.48
N ASP A 94 0.71 -8.77 9.54
CA ASP A 94 1.07 -7.89 10.66
C ASP A 94 0.15 -6.66 10.72
N VAL A 95 -0.15 -6.04 9.59
CA VAL A 95 -1.10 -4.91 9.51
C VAL A 95 -2.50 -5.34 9.95
N GLU A 96 -2.99 -6.50 9.53
CA GLU A 96 -4.27 -7.06 9.96
C GLU A 96 -4.30 -7.29 11.49
N GLY A 97 -3.23 -7.83 12.04
CA GLY A 97 -3.08 -8.00 13.49
C GLY A 97 -3.09 -6.68 14.25
N ARG A 98 -2.44 -5.65 13.73
CA ARG A 98 -2.44 -4.29 14.31
C ARG A 98 -3.85 -3.69 14.24
N ALA A 99 -4.51 -3.77 13.09
CA ALA A 99 -5.87 -3.28 12.92
C ALA A 99 -6.84 -3.96 13.90
N SER A 100 -6.76 -5.30 14.08
CA SER A 100 -7.56 -6.04 15.06
C SER A 100 -7.30 -5.56 16.49
N ARG A 101 -6.05 -5.38 16.89
CA ARG A 101 -5.70 -4.85 18.22
C ARG A 101 -6.20 -3.42 18.47
N ARG A 102 -6.41 -2.64 17.39
CA ARG A 102 -7.03 -1.30 17.43
C ARG A 102 -8.56 -1.34 17.39
N GLY A 103 -9.17 -2.54 17.40
CA GLY A 103 -10.62 -2.70 17.37
C GLY A 103 -11.27 -2.60 15.98
N CYS A 104 -10.47 -2.62 14.91
CA CYS A 104 -11.01 -2.62 13.55
C CYS A 104 -11.67 -3.98 13.27
N ALA A 105 -12.99 -4.00 13.01
CA ALA A 105 -13.71 -5.21 12.62
C ALA A 105 -13.47 -5.62 11.16
N ARG A 106 -12.94 -4.69 10.36
CA ARG A 106 -12.63 -4.88 8.93
C ARG A 106 -11.44 -4.03 8.53
N LEU A 107 -10.82 -4.38 7.43
CA LEU A 107 -9.82 -3.58 6.75
C LEU A 107 -10.27 -3.35 5.31
N HIS A 108 -10.17 -2.12 4.81
CA HIS A 108 -10.57 -1.78 3.45
C HIS A 108 -9.54 -0.86 2.78
N GLY A 109 -9.61 -0.75 1.46
CA GLY A 109 -8.76 0.16 0.70
C GLY A 109 -9.12 0.22 -0.77
N ALA A 110 -8.48 1.14 -1.48
CA ALA A 110 -8.51 1.23 -2.94
C ALA A 110 -7.24 0.55 -3.48
N MET A 111 -7.40 -0.61 -4.09
CA MET A 111 -6.29 -1.45 -4.53
C MET A 111 -5.96 -1.17 -5.99
N SER A 112 -4.68 -0.99 -6.29
CA SER A 112 -4.20 -0.88 -7.67
C SER A 112 -4.48 -2.17 -8.45
N LEU A 113 -4.70 -2.06 -9.75
CA LEU A 113 -5.12 -3.18 -10.60
C LEU A 113 -4.18 -4.38 -10.54
N ASN A 114 -2.86 -4.13 -10.50
CA ASN A 114 -1.84 -5.18 -10.37
C ASN A 114 -1.89 -5.92 -9.03
N ALA A 115 -2.50 -5.34 -7.99
CA ALA A 115 -2.55 -5.91 -6.64
C ALA A 115 -3.88 -6.63 -6.33
N VAL A 116 -4.91 -6.48 -7.15
CA VAL A 116 -6.25 -7.06 -6.91
C VAL A 116 -6.19 -8.57 -6.64
N ALA A 117 -5.45 -9.32 -7.47
CA ALA A 117 -5.30 -10.77 -7.30
C ALA A 117 -4.58 -11.14 -6.00
N PHE A 118 -3.59 -10.35 -5.57
CA PHE A 118 -2.91 -10.53 -4.28
C PHE A 118 -3.89 -10.39 -3.12
N TYR A 119 -4.69 -9.31 -3.09
CA TYR A 119 -5.66 -9.08 -2.03
C TYR A 119 -6.79 -10.10 -2.05
N ALA A 120 -7.27 -10.52 -3.22
CA ALA A 120 -8.28 -11.59 -3.32
C ALA A 120 -7.78 -12.90 -2.69
N ARG A 121 -6.55 -13.31 -2.98
CA ARG A 121 -5.91 -14.49 -2.34
C ARG A 121 -5.71 -14.31 -0.84
N ALA A 122 -5.58 -13.08 -0.36
CA ALA A 122 -5.50 -12.76 1.08
C ALA A 122 -6.87 -12.70 1.77
N GLY A 123 -7.97 -12.92 1.05
CA GLY A 123 -9.33 -12.96 1.59
C GLY A 123 -10.08 -11.63 1.54
N PHE A 124 -9.57 -10.63 0.81
CA PHE A 124 -10.33 -9.43 0.50
C PHE A 124 -11.33 -9.71 -0.61
N ARG A 125 -12.49 -9.08 -0.54
CA ARG A 125 -13.52 -9.10 -1.59
C ARG A 125 -13.67 -7.72 -2.20
N ALA A 126 -13.91 -7.67 -3.49
CA ALA A 126 -14.24 -6.42 -4.18
C ALA A 126 -15.63 -5.92 -3.75
N LEU A 127 -15.76 -4.61 -3.58
CA LEU A 127 -17.03 -3.94 -3.26
C LEU A 127 -17.77 -3.46 -4.50
N GLY A 128 -17.16 -3.54 -5.66
CA GLY A 128 -17.69 -3.11 -6.94
C GLY A 128 -16.69 -3.41 -8.04
N GLY A 129 -16.92 -2.81 -9.22
CA GLY A 129 -16.00 -2.87 -10.34
C GLY A 129 -14.81 -1.91 -10.19
N GLU A 130 -14.13 -1.71 -11.29
CA GLU A 130 -13.04 -0.76 -11.43
C GLU A 130 -13.57 0.68 -11.30
N GLU A 131 -12.92 1.49 -10.49
CA GLU A 131 -13.21 2.90 -10.29
C GLU A 131 -12.02 3.75 -10.75
N ARG A 132 -12.29 4.95 -11.26
CA ARG A 132 -11.26 5.93 -11.62
C ARG A 132 -11.13 6.95 -10.51
N LEU A 133 -9.98 6.99 -9.86
CA LEU A 133 -9.62 8.01 -8.90
C LEU A 133 -8.71 9.05 -9.56
N MET A 134 -8.92 10.32 -9.22
CA MET A 134 -8.01 11.38 -9.63
C MET A 134 -6.82 11.42 -8.67
N SER A 135 -5.61 11.44 -9.21
CA SER A 135 -4.41 11.72 -8.43
C SER A 135 -4.43 13.20 -8.00
N ALA A 136 -4.32 13.45 -6.71
CA ALA A 136 -4.39 14.80 -6.16
C ALA A 136 -3.24 15.71 -6.62
N SER A 137 -2.08 15.14 -6.98
CA SER A 137 -0.89 15.92 -7.32
C SER A 137 -0.79 16.29 -8.80
N GLU A 138 -1.41 15.52 -9.71
CA GLU A 138 -1.16 15.67 -11.16
C GLU A 138 -2.44 15.74 -12.00
N GLY A 139 -3.62 15.65 -11.39
CA GLY A 139 -4.91 15.60 -12.14
C GLY A 139 -5.07 14.34 -13.01
N VAL A 140 -4.23 13.34 -12.84
CA VAL A 140 -4.24 12.10 -13.61
C VAL A 140 -5.20 11.09 -12.99
N HIS A 141 -5.99 10.42 -13.83
CA HIS A 141 -6.89 9.37 -13.36
C HIS A 141 -6.18 8.03 -13.25
N ILE A 142 -6.39 7.36 -12.11
CA ILE A 142 -5.84 6.04 -11.80
C ILE A 142 -7.02 5.09 -11.58
N SER A 143 -7.03 3.97 -12.29
CA SER A 143 -8.01 2.91 -12.07
C SER A 143 -7.64 2.07 -10.84
N VAL A 144 -8.61 1.83 -9.98
CA VAL A 144 -8.49 1.03 -8.76
C VAL A 144 -9.72 0.15 -8.56
N VAL A 145 -9.61 -0.83 -7.67
CA VAL A 145 -10.76 -1.61 -7.17
C VAL A 145 -10.86 -1.43 -5.66
N ARG A 146 -12.03 -1.02 -5.17
CA ARG A 146 -12.28 -0.99 -3.73
C ARG A 146 -12.46 -2.40 -3.22
N MET A 147 -11.71 -2.75 -2.20
CA MET A 147 -11.77 -4.08 -1.58
C MET A 147 -11.84 -3.98 -0.07
N GLU A 148 -12.46 -4.97 0.57
CA GLU A 148 -12.49 -5.09 2.02
C GLU A 148 -12.30 -6.54 2.47
N LYS A 149 -11.83 -6.70 3.71
CA LYS A 149 -11.75 -7.98 4.42
C LYS A 149 -12.26 -7.80 5.84
N ARG A 150 -13.12 -8.71 6.32
CA ARG A 150 -13.45 -8.82 7.74
C ARG A 150 -12.24 -9.39 8.48
N LEU A 151 -11.88 -8.74 9.57
CA LEU A 151 -10.82 -9.23 10.46
C LEU A 151 -11.45 -10.18 11.48
N ARG A 152 -10.70 -11.19 11.86
CA ARG A 152 -11.10 -12.07 12.97
C ARG A 152 -10.76 -11.36 14.27
N ALA A 153 -11.70 -11.43 15.21
CA ALA A 153 -11.45 -10.99 16.58
C ALA A 153 -10.34 -11.84 17.23
#